data_362fee26c1a2053745e7833d881aa684
#
_entry.id   362fee26c1a2053745e7833d881aa684
#
_cell.length_a   1.000
_cell.length_b   1.000
_cell.length_c   1.000
_cell.angle_alpha   90.00
_cell.angle_beta   90.00
_cell.angle_gamma   90.00
#
_symmetry.space_group_name_H-M   'P 1'
#
loop_
_entity.id
_entity.type
_entity.pdbx_description
1 polymer ?
#
loop_
_entity_poly.entity_id
_entity_poly.type
_entity_poly.pdbx_seq_one_letter_code
_entity_poly.pdbx_strand_id
1 'polypeptide(L)'
;MKMTMLILATIVIVCLCFCYVRCRKHDNDVARSICKMAFPGIATVIFAMVMLFTTHRNISMLAYSLYFISTGWLLYFLLSYAVLYVGKSIKETMNLPIMYALLAADAVIMISNIFTEKLFTVTYRIYSDELSYYKFEASPLFAFHACFVYSLVAFTFAALIYRIYHTGSVYRKKYIPVTLIVGIIVIANALFMFIGAAIDFSVFGYAIGGLLIYYYSLEYIPTVLKYQTMTLVADDMSEGLIILDENNECIYMNNCAQRILGVDASRLELDGTIAEEWLDIHNLKNYKDTVINYKHEGNYEDRYYKVSFNRIDDEKNYYIGSYFFIQDFTAEHRRIDEEHYKATHNGLT
;
A
#
# COMPACT_ATOMS: atom_id res chain seq x y z
N MET A 1 33.25 10.99 -9.75
CA MET A 1 32.52 9.77 -9.31
C MET A 1 32.20 9.77 -7.80
N LYS A 2 33.12 9.97 -6.87
CA LYS A 2 32.82 10.01 -5.39
C LYS A 2 31.76 11.05 -5.04
N MET A 3 31.80 12.26 -5.62
CA MET A 3 30.82 13.31 -5.37
C MET A 3 29.40 12.90 -5.83
N THR A 4 29.26 12.23 -6.97
CA THR A 4 27.97 11.70 -7.41
C THR A 4 27.41 10.68 -6.43
N MET A 5 28.26 9.77 -5.90
CA MET A 5 27.84 8.80 -4.86
C MET A 5 27.41 9.49 -3.57
N LEU A 6 28.07 10.57 -3.16
CA LEU A 6 27.68 11.34 -1.99
C LEU A 6 26.31 12.00 -2.16
N ILE A 7 26.05 12.58 -3.34
CA ILE A 7 24.73 13.17 -3.66
C ILE A 7 23.65 12.10 -3.59
N LEU A 8 23.87 10.93 -4.22
CA LEU A 8 22.92 9.82 -4.18
C LEU A 8 22.69 9.32 -2.75
N ALA A 9 23.74 9.16 -1.95
CA ALA A 9 23.63 8.76 -0.54
C ALA A 9 22.82 9.78 0.27
N THR A 10 23.02 11.08 0.02
CA THR A 10 22.22 12.15 0.68
C THR A 10 20.73 12.02 0.32
N ILE A 11 20.41 11.77 -0.95
CA ILE A 11 19.03 11.53 -1.38
C ILE A 11 18.44 10.31 -0.66
N VAL A 12 19.18 9.20 -0.53
CA VAL A 12 18.73 8.01 0.19
C VAL A 12 18.40 8.33 1.64
N ILE A 13 19.30 9.05 2.33
CA ILE A 13 19.08 9.45 3.73
C ILE A 13 17.82 10.33 3.86
N VAL A 14 17.65 11.32 2.97
CA VAL A 14 16.44 12.17 2.95
C VAL A 14 15.17 11.34 2.75
N CYS A 15 15.18 10.38 1.81
CA CYS A 15 14.05 9.48 1.58
C CYS A 15 13.73 8.62 2.82
N LEU A 16 14.75 8.05 3.47
CA LEU A 16 14.56 7.26 4.69
C LEU A 16 14.04 8.11 5.86
N CYS A 17 14.55 9.34 6.02
CA CYS A 17 14.03 10.30 7.00
C CYS A 17 12.56 10.67 6.69
N PHE A 18 12.21 10.90 5.44
CA PHE A 18 10.82 11.14 5.03
C PHE A 18 9.92 9.96 5.40
N CYS A 19 10.32 8.73 5.06
CA CYS A 19 9.58 7.51 5.44
C CYS A 19 9.40 7.43 6.97
N TYR A 20 10.46 7.69 7.75
CA TYR A 20 10.40 7.69 9.20
C TYR A 20 9.36 8.70 9.74
N VAL A 21 9.41 9.96 9.28
CA VAL A 21 8.49 11.01 9.71
C VAL A 21 7.04 10.70 9.35
N ARG A 22 6.81 10.14 8.15
CA ARG A 22 5.48 9.74 7.71
C ARG A 22 4.95 8.53 8.49
N CYS A 23 5.76 7.49 8.64
CA CYS A 23 5.37 6.29 9.40
C CYS A 23 5.04 6.60 10.86
N ARG A 24 5.73 7.57 11.49
CA ARG A 24 5.48 7.97 12.87
C ARG A 24 4.07 8.53 13.12
N LYS A 25 3.37 8.96 12.07
CA LYS A 25 1.99 9.45 12.16
C LYS A 25 0.95 8.32 12.26
N HIS A 26 1.34 7.09 11.94
CA HIS A 26 0.48 5.91 11.99
C HIS A 26 0.74 5.14 13.28
N ASP A 27 -0.31 4.90 14.08
CA ASP A 27 -0.21 4.14 15.34
C ASP A 27 -0.54 2.66 15.10
N ASN A 28 0.34 1.96 14.38
CA ASN A 28 0.25 0.52 14.18
C ASN A 28 1.64 -0.13 14.21
N ASP A 29 1.66 -1.45 14.45
CA ASP A 29 2.91 -2.22 14.61
C ASP A 29 3.76 -2.24 13.34
N VAL A 30 3.13 -2.25 12.16
CA VAL A 30 3.82 -2.23 10.87
C VAL A 30 4.58 -0.91 10.71
N ALA A 31 3.92 0.23 10.98
CA ALA A 31 4.56 1.54 10.91
C ALA A 31 5.71 1.66 11.91
N ARG A 32 5.52 1.17 13.14
CA ARG A 32 6.59 1.13 14.16
C ARG A 32 7.79 0.30 13.70
N SER A 33 7.56 -0.81 13.00
CA SER A 33 8.64 -1.64 12.44
C SER A 33 9.39 -0.93 11.33
N ILE A 34 8.70 -0.24 10.42
CA ILE A 34 9.32 0.59 9.37
C ILE A 34 10.18 1.71 9.99
N CYS A 35 9.68 2.38 11.04
CA CYS A 35 10.46 3.37 11.77
C CYS A 35 11.76 2.79 12.35
N LYS A 36 11.72 1.56 12.89
CA LYS A 36 12.92 0.89 13.43
C LYS A 36 13.93 0.54 12.34
N MET A 37 13.49 0.23 11.13
CA MET A 37 14.37 -0.05 9.98
C MET A 37 15.14 1.20 9.52
N ALA A 38 14.58 2.39 9.67
CA ALA A 38 15.19 3.63 9.16
C ALA A 38 16.57 3.92 9.81
N PHE A 39 16.72 3.68 11.10
CA PHE A 39 17.98 3.95 11.81
C PHE A 39 19.15 3.11 11.29
N PRO A 40 19.09 1.76 11.29
CA PRO A 40 20.17 0.97 10.74
C PRO A 40 20.35 1.17 9.24
N GLY A 41 19.27 1.45 8.48
CA GLY A 41 19.35 1.81 7.07
C GLY A 41 20.19 3.07 6.83
N ILE A 42 19.93 4.15 7.57
CA ILE A 42 20.71 5.39 7.50
C ILE A 42 22.16 5.14 7.93
N ALA A 43 22.39 4.37 9.02
CA ALA A 43 23.72 4.03 9.48
C ALA A 43 24.52 3.26 8.42
N THR A 44 23.89 2.28 7.75
CA THR A 44 24.52 1.52 6.65
C THR A 44 24.97 2.46 5.51
N VAL A 45 24.11 3.42 5.11
CA VAL A 45 24.46 4.41 4.07
C VAL A 45 25.64 5.28 4.50
N ILE A 46 25.63 5.76 5.75
CA ILE A 46 26.72 6.59 6.29
C ILE A 46 28.05 5.80 6.28
N PHE A 47 28.07 4.57 6.80
CA PHE A 47 29.28 3.77 6.82
C PHE A 47 29.76 3.37 5.43
N ALA A 48 28.85 3.12 4.48
CA ALA A 48 29.21 2.91 3.08
C ALA A 48 29.93 4.13 2.48
N MET A 49 29.50 5.34 2.84
CA MET A 49 30.20 6.56 2.39
C MET A 49 31.55 6.72 3.10
N VAL A 50 31.64 6.46 4.40
CA VAL A 50 32.92 6.50 5.12
C VAL A 50 33.94 5.53 4.46
N MET A 51 33.55 4.31 4.11
CA MET A 51 34.39 3.34 3.39
C MET A 51 34.93 3.92 2.07
N LEU A 52 34.09 4.64 1.33
CA LEU A 52 34.44 5.17 0.02
C LEU A 52 35.39 6.39 0.08
N PHE A 53 35.29 7.19 1.16
CA PHE A 53 36.02 8.44 1.27
C PHE A 53 37.30 8.33 2.10
N THR A 54 37.38 7.35 3.02
CA THR A 54 38.56 7.23 3.91
C THR A 54 39.81 6.77 3.17
N THR A 55 40.94 7.38 3.58
CA THR A 55 42.28 7.00 3.12
C THR A 55 43.08 6.23 4.19
N HIS A 56 42.47 6.03 5.37
CA HIS A 56 43.10 5.34 6.49
C HIS A 56 42.57 3.92 6.63
N ARG A 57 43.48 2.94 6.65
CA ARG A 57 43.17 1.50 6.75
C ARG A 57 42.30 1.16 7.97
N ASN A 58 42.69 1.67 9.15
CA ASN A 58 41.98 1.38 10.41
C ASN A 58 40.55 1.96 10.42
N ILE A 59 40.35 3.17 9.87
CA ILE A 59 39.04 3.78 9.74
C ILE A 59 38.19 2.96 8.76
N SER A 60 38.79 2.47 7.67
CA SER A 60 38.10 1.59 6.72
C SER A 60 37.66 0.28 7.36
N MET A 61 38.54 -0.37 8.15
CA MET A 61 38.22 -1.60 8.90
C MET A 61 37.04 -1.37 9.84
N LEU A 62 37.06 -0.29 10.62
CA LEU A 62 35.96 0.09 11.51
C LEU A 62 34.67 0.35 10.72
N ALA A 63 34.74 1.10 9.62
CA ALA A 63 33.58 1.42 8.79
C ALA A 63 32.93 0.16 8.19
N TYR A 64 33.72 -0.81 7.71
CA TYR A 64 33.19 -2.09 7.25
C TYR A 64 32.54 -2.90 8.38
N SER A 65 33.15 -2.96 9.55
CA SER A 65 32.57 -3.64 10.71
C SER A 65 31.21 -3.04 11.07
N LEU A 66 31.12 -1.72 11.15
CA LEU A 66 29.86 -1.00 11.47
C LEU A 66 28.82 -1.09 10.34
N TYR A 67 29.27 -1.13 9.08
CA TYR A 67 28.41 -1.37 7.93
C TYR A 67 27.75 -2.76 8.02
N PHE A 68 28.50 -3.82 8.27
CA PHE A 68 27.94 -5.18 8.40
C PHE A 68 27.01 -5.32 9.60
N ILE A 69 27.36 -4.72 10.75
CA ILE A 69 26.49 -4.68 11.92
C ILE A 69 25.18 -3.98 11.61
N SER A 70 25.23 -2.78 11.03
CA SER A 70 24.01 -2.02 10.72
C SER A 70 23.16 -2.73 9.66
N THR A 71 23.75 -3.39 8.68
CA THR A 71 23.04 -4.22 7.70
C THR A 71 22.36 -5.42 8.37
N GLY A 72 23.02 -6.11 9.30
CA GLY A 72 22.42 -7.20 10.08
C GLY A 72 21.19 -6.75 10.87
N TRP A 73 21.26 -5.61 11.55
CA TRP A 73 20.12 -5.02 12.24
C TRP A 73 19.02 -4.56 11.29
N LEU A 74 19.35 -4.00 10.13
CA LEU A 74 18.39 -3.63 9.09
C LEU A 74 17.60 -4.85 8.63
N LEU A 75 18.29 -5.96 8.34
CA LEU A 75 17.64 -7.20 7.87
C LEU A 75 16.80 -7.88 8.96
N TYR A 76 17.21 -7.80 10.22
CA TYR A 76 16.36 -8.23 11.34
C TYR A 76 15.08 -7.41 11.44
N PHE A 77 15.15 -6.08 11.33
CA PHE A 77 13.94 -5.25 11.33
C PHE A 77 13.10 -5.44 10.07
N LEU A 78 13.72 -5.75 8.93
CA LEU A 78 13.02 -6.12 7.69
C LEU A 78 12.24 -7.44 7.88
N LEU A 79 12.85 -8.44 8.53
CA LEU A 79 12.15 -9.69 8.88
C LEU A 79 10.99 -9.41 9.86
N SER A 80 11.23 -8.59 10.90
CA SER A 80 10.20 -8.19 11.85
C SER A 80 9.03 -7.48 11.15
N TYR A 81 9.35 -6.58 10.23
CA TYR A 81 8.37 -5.92 9.37
C TYR A 81 7.60 -6.96 8.53
N ALA A 82 8.28 -7.88 7.86
CA ALA A 82 7.62 -8.89 7.01
C ALA A 82 6.65 -9.77 7.82
N VAL A 83 7.02 -10.19 9.02
CA VAL A 83 6.14 -10.96 9.94
C VAL A 83 4.89 -10.18 10.30
N LEU A 84 5.01 -8.91 10.68
CA LEU A 84 3.88 -8.03 10.99
C LEU A 84 3.02 -7.73 9.77
N TYR A 85 3.65 -7.47 8.63
CA TYR A 85 2.98 -7.16 7.38
C TYR A 85 2.14 -8.34 6.85
N VAL A 86 2.57 -9.55 7.14
CA VAL A 86 1.83 -10.80 6.87
C VAL A 86 0.67 -11.01 7.87
N GLY A 87 0.59 -10.20 8.92
CA GLY A 87 -0.47 -10.26 9.93
C GLY A 87 -0.19 -11.27 11.05
N LYS A 88 1.09 -11.62 11.27
CA LYS A 88 1.51 -12.50 12.37
C LYS A 88 2.13 -11.70 13.51
N SER A 89 2.04 -12.24 14.73
CA SER A 89 2.70 -11.66 15.91
C SER A 89 4.20 -12.01 15.90
N ILE A 90 5.06 -11.00 16.13
CA ILE A 90 6.50 -11.23 16.24
C ILE A 90 6.81 -12.17 17.41
N LYS A 91 6.14 -12.00 18.53
CA LYS A 91 6.38 -12.81 19.74
C LYS A 91 6.05 -14.29 19.55
N GLU A 92 5.06 -14.59 18.71
CA GLU A 92 4.65 -15.97 18.42
C GLU A 92 5.52 -16.62 17.35
N THR A 93 6.10 -15.80 16.47
CA THR A 93 6.87 -16.27 15.31
C THR A 93 8.37 -16.36 15.61
N MET A 94 8.88 -15.49 16.48
CA MET A 94 10.32 -15.32 16.70
C MET A 94 10.63 -15.26 18.20
N ASN A 95 11.67 -15.99 18.63
CA ASN A 95 12.20 -15.86 19.98
C ASN A 95 13.09 -14.62 20.07
N LEU A 96 12.51 -13.50 20.49
CA LEU A 96 13.18 -12.20 20.54
C LEU A 96 14.49 -12.18 21.34
N PRO A 97 14.57 -12.75 22.58
CA PRO A 97 15.81 -12.81 23.33
C PRO A 97 16.95 -13.52 22.58
N ILE A 98 16.66 -14.64 21.93
CA ILE A 98 17.66 -15.38 21.14
C ILE A 98 18.12 -14.55 19.93
N MET A 99 17.20 -13.91 19.22
CA MET A 99 17.55 -13.08 18.06
C MET A 99 18.42 -11.88 18.44
N TYR A 100 18.09 -11.20 19.55
CA TYR A 100 18.92 -10.10 20.05
C TYR A 100 20.29 -10.59 20.53
N ALA A 101 20.37 -11.76 21.17
CA ALA A 101 21.64 -12.36 21.57
C ALA A 101 22.52 -12.72 20.37
N LEU A 102 21.94 -13.28 19.30
CA LEU A 102 22.64 -13.60 18.06
C LEU A 102 23.18 -12.33 17.36
N LEU A 103 22.34 -11.29 17.25
CA LEU A 103 22.75 -10.01 16.66
C LEU A 103 23.85 -9.32 17.49
N ALA A 104 23.76 -9.37 18.83
CA ALA A 104 24.78 -8.83 19.71
C ALA A 104 26.11 -9.61 19.61
N ALA A 105 26.03 -10.94 19.55
CA ALA A 105 27.20 -11.79 19.35
C ALA A 105 27.89 -11.51 18.00
N ASP A 106 27.11 -11.40 16.92
CA ASP A 106 27.61 -11.04 15.59
C ASP A 106 28.27 -9.66 15.60
N ALA A 107 27.67 -8.68 16.26
CA ALA A 107 28.24 -7.32 16.41
C ALA A 107 29.57 -7.34 17.17
N VAL A 108 29.69 -8.09 18.27
CA VAL A 108 30.93 -8.24 19.03
C VAL A 108 32.03 -8.90 18.18
N ILE A 109 31.66 -9.95 17.44
CA ILE A 109 32.59 -10.65 16.53
C ILE A 109 33.06 -9.70 15.43
N MET A 110 32.15 -8.90 14.81
CA MET A 110 32.51 -7.94 13.79
C MET A 110 33.44 -6.83 14.31
N ILE A 111 33.18 -6.31 15.52
CA ILE A 111 34.02 -5.28 16.13
C ILE A 111 35.39 -5.89 16.47
N SER A 112 35.47 -7.12 16.99
CA SER A 112 36.73 -7.79 17.31
C SER A 112 37.65 -7.99 16.10
N ASN A 113 37.06 -7.97 14.90
CA ASN A 113 37.81 -8.09 13.65
C ASN A 113 38.80 -6.94 13.41
N ILE A 114 38.55 -5.78 13.99
CA ILE A 114 39.46 -4.61 13.91
C ILE A 114 40.88 -5.00 14.47
N PHE A 115 40.89 -5.88 15.46
CA PHE A 115 42.16 -6.33 16.11
C PHE A 115 42.65 -7.69 15.59
N THR A 116 41.75 -8.57 15.18
CA THR A 116 42.07 -9.96 14.84
C THR A 116 42.29 -10.18 13.36
N GLU A 117 41.68 -9.38 12.51
CA GLU A 117 41.68 -9.50 11.03
C GLU A 117 41.31 -10.91 10.51
N LYS A 118 40.58 -11.69 11.32
CA LYS A 118 40.29 -13.13 11.00
C LYS A 118 39.04 -13.28 10.12
N LEU A 119 38.09 -12.32 10.17
CA LEU A 119 36.84 -12.39 9.40
C LEU A 119 37.03 -11.80 7.99
N PHE A 120 37.65 -10.65 7.92
CA PHE A 120 38.00 -9.98 6.68
C PHE A 120 39.17 -9.03 6.88
N THR A 121 39.85 -8.72 5.79
CA THR A 121 40.89 -7.70 5.72
C THR A 121 40.50 -6.64 4.72
N VAL A 122 41.22 -5.52 4.69
CA VAL A 122 40.98 -4.44 3.71
C VAL A 122 42.25 -4.16 2.95
N THR A 123 42.17 -4.15 1.60
CA THR A 123 43.26 -3.85 0.69
C THR A 123 42.96 -2.59 -0.12
N TYR A 124 43.95 -1.71 -0.27
CA TYR A 124 43.80 -0.50 -1.06
C TYR A 124 43.75 -0.85 -2.53
N ARG A 125 42.70 -0.40 -3.23
CA ARG A 125 42.48 -0.62 -4.66
C ARG A 125 42.25 0.71 -5.38
N ILE A 126 42.86 0.86 -6.53
CA ILE A 126 42.66 1.97 -7.46
C ILE A 126 41.88 1.41 -8.65
N TYR A 127 40.63 1.88 -8.82
CA TYR A 127 39.75 1.46 -9.93
C TYR A 127 39.83 2.43 -11.11
N SER A 128 40.04 3.72 -10.81
CA SER A 128 40.27 4.79 -11.79
C SER A 128 40.95 5.96 -11.10
N ASP A 129 41.35 6.99 -11.88
CA ASP A 129 41.97 8.20 -11.33
C ASP A 129 41.06 8.91 -10.30
N GLU A 130 39.75 8.75 -10.41
CA GLU A 130 38.77 9.35 -9.51
C GLU A 130 38.25 8.41 -8.41
N LEU A 131 38.50 7.09 -8.52
CA LEU A 131 37.98 6.08 -7.62
C LEU A 131 39.08 5.19 -7.05
N SER A 132 39.47 5.51 -5.85
CA SER A 132 40.37 4.67 -5.02
C SER A 132 39.79 4.57 -3.61
N TYR A 133 39.82 3.37 -3.02
CA TYR A 133 39.36 3.13 -1.65
C TYR A 133 39.88 1.77 -1.15
N TYR A 134 39.70 1.50 0.15
CA TYR A 134 39.98 0.19 0.73
C TYR A 134 38.82 -0.76 0.45
N LYS A 135 39.08 -1.84 -0.30
CA LYS A 135 38.12 -2.93 -0.54
C LYS A 135 38.30 -4.02 0.51
N PHE A 136 37.18 -4.58 1.00
CA PHE A 136 37.26 -5.73 1.90
C PHE A 136 37.54 -7.02 1.12
N GLU A 137 38.29 -7.92 1.76
CA GLU A 137 38.53 -9.26 1.28
C GLU A 137 38.11 -10.25 2.39
N ALA A 138 37.07 -11.04 2.10
CA ALA A 138 36.48 -11.96 3.04
C ALA A 138 37.40 -13.15 3.32
N SER A 139 37.57 -13.49 4.59
CA SER A 139 38.21 -14.77 5.02
C SER A 139 37.13 -15.86 5.16
N PRO A 140 37.48 -17.15 5.20
CA PRO A 140 36.50 -18.24 5.36
C PRO A 140 35.58 -18.10 6.57
N LEU A 141 36.07 -17.51 7.67
CA LEU A 141 35.28 -17.28 8.88
C LEU A 141 34.16 -16.24 8.67
N PHE A 142 34.27 -15.38 7.66
CA PHE A 142 33.18 -14.43 7.30
C PHE A 142 31.92 -15.14 6.84
N ALA A 143 32.02 -16.39 6.39
CA ALA A 143 30.87 -17.20 5.99
C ALA A 143 29.85 -17.37 7.11
N PHE A 144 30.25 -17.39 8.39
CA PHE A 144 29.32 -17.46 9.52
C PHE A 144 28.37 -16.23 9.56
N HIS A 145 28.95 -15.02 9.42
CA HIS A 145 28.18 -13.79 9.31
C HIS A 145 27.26 -13.81 8.09
N ALA A 146 27.81 -14.17 6.92
CA ALA A 146 27.04 -14.24 5.68
C ALA A 146 25.87 -15.23 5.81
N CYS A 147 26.09 -16.44 6.31
CA CYS A 147 25.02 -17.42 6.54
C CYS A 147 23.94 -16.90 7.50
N PHE A 148 24.35 -16.26 8.59
CA PHE A 148 23.40 -15.66 9.54
C PHE A 148 22.54 -14.58 8.88
N VAL A 149 23.14 -13.61 8.21
CA VAL A 149 22.47 -12.48 7.59
C VAL A 149 21.55 -12.94 6.43
N TYR A 150 22.04 -13.83 5.55
CA TYR A 150 21.21 -14.36 4.46
C TYR A 150 20.11 -15.31 4.93
N SER A 151 20.23 -15.93 6.12
CA SER A 151 19.12 -16.66 6.73
C SER A 151 17.95 -15.72 7.09
N LEU A 152 18.23 -14.53 7.61
CA LEU A 152 17.20 -13.50 7.87
C LEU A 152 16.47 -13.10 6.58
N VAL A 153 17.23 -12.95 5.49
CA VAL A 153 16.68 -12.67 4.15
C VAL A 153 15.79 -13.82 3.68
N ALA A 154 16.24 -15.07 3.79
CA ALA A 154 15.48 -16.25 3.40
C ALA A 154 14.13 -16.35 4.16
N PHE A 155 14.14 -16.13 5.48
CA PHE A 155 12.92 -16.09 6.28
C PHE A 155 12.00 -14.92 5.91
N THR A 156 12.57 -13.76 5.56
CA THR A 156 11.78 -12.61 5.05
C THR A 156 11.05 -12.97 3.77
N PHE A 157 11.75 -13.58 2.80
CA PHE A 157 11.12 -14.02 1.56
C PHE A 157 10.09 -15.12 1.79
N ALA A 158 10.39 -16.09 2.65
CA ALA A 158 9.45 -17.16 2.99
C ALA A 158 8.13 -16.58 3.55
N ALA A 159 8.20 -15.57 4.44
CA ALA A 159 7.03 -14.90 4.99
C ALA A 159 6.23 -14.17 3.90
N LEU A 160 6.89 -13.35 3.07
CA LEU A 160 6.22 -12.57 2.02
C LEU A 160 5.62 -13.46 0.93
N ILE A 161 6.35 -14.48 0.46
CA ILE A 161 5.89 -15.42 -0.55
C ILE A 161 4.71 -16.23 -0.01
N TYR A 162 4.81 -16.74 1.22
CA TYR A 162 3.69 -17.44 1.88
C TYR A 162 2.41 -16.59 1.84
N ARG A 163 2.52 -15.30 2.16
CA ARG A 163 1.36 -14.39 2.14
C ARG A 163 0.79 -14.19 0.74
N ILE A 164 1.65 -14.03 -0.27
CA ILE A 164 1.20 -13.87 -1.67
C ILE A 164 0.35 -15.06 -2.11
N TYR A 165 0.77 -16.29 -1.76
CA TYR A 165 0.02 -17.50 -2.12
C TYR A 165 -1.28 -17.69 -1.32
N HIS A 166 -1.33 -17.25 -0.06
CA HIS A 166 -2.49 -17.44 0.83
C HIS A 166 -3.39 -16.19 0.93
N THR A 167 -3.29 -15.27 -0.04
CA THR A 167 -4.09 -14.04 -0.07
C THR A 167 -4.85 -13.94 -1.39
N GLY A 168 -6.08 -13.40 -1.33
CA GLY A 168 -6.92 -13.16 -2.50
C GLY A 168 -6.22 -12.27 -3.54
N SER A 169 -6.58 -12.45 -4.82
CA SER A 169 -5.92 -11.80 -5.97
C SER A 169 -5.84 -10.27 -5.85
N VAL A 170 -6.85 -9.64 -5.27
CA VAL A 170 -6.93 -8.19 -5.04
C VAL A 170 -5.79 -7.70 -4.15
N TYR A 171 -5.50 -8.44 -3.08
CA TYR A 171 -4.45 -8.08 -2.13
C TYR A 171 -3.04 -8.48 -2.57
N ARG A 172 -2.88 -9.40 -3.54
CA ARG A 172 -1.56 -9.76 -4.10
C ARG A 172 -0.84 -8.54 -4.66
N LYS A 173 -1.59 -7.60 -5.27
CA LYS A 173 -1.05 -6.32 -5.77
C LYS A 173 -0.38 -5.45 -4.70
N LYS A 174 -0.67 -5.70 -3.42
CA LYS A 174 -0.05 -5.04 -2.27
C LYS A 174 1.31 -5.66 -1.92
N TYR A 175 1.46 -6.99 -1.98
CA TYR A 175 2.64 -7.71 -1.51
C TYR A 175 3.71 -7.90 -2.57
N ILE A 176 3.32 -8.07 -3.84
CA ILE A 176 4.25 -8.34 -4.95
C ILE A 176 5.30 -7.23 -5.12
N PRO A 177 4.97 -5.92 -5.18
CA PRO A 177 5.96 -4.87 -5.37
C PRO A 177 6.98 -4.80 -4.24
N VAL A 178 6.53 -5.01 -2.99
CA VAL A 178 7.42 -5.04 -1.82
C VAL A 178 8.39 -6.22 -1.91
N THR A 179 7.90 -7.40 -2.29
CA THR A 179 8.74 -8.59 -2.44
C THR A 179 9.77 -8.42 -3.56
N LEU A 180 9.36 -7.84 -4.69
CA LEU A 180 10.25 -7.60 -5.83
C LEU A 180 11.37 -6.61 -5.51
N ILE A 181 11.05 -5.47 -4.86
CA ILE A 181 12.09 -4.48 -4.54
C ILE A 181 13.07 -5.01 -3.51
N VAL A 182 12.60 -5.76 -2.50
CA VAL A 182 13.49 -6.44 -1.55
C VAL A 182 14.39 -7.43 -2.29
N GLY A 183 13.86 -8.18 -3.27
CA GLY A 183 14.65 -9.10 -4.11
C GLY A 183 15.73 -8.39 -4.92
N ILE A 184 15.41 -7.28 -5.55
CA ILE A 184 16.38 -6.48 -6.32
C ILE A 184 17.50 -5.97 -5.43
N ILE A 185 17.18 -5.45 -4.24
CA ILE A 185 18.15 -4.95 -3.27
C ILE A 185 19.07 -6.09 -2.80
N VAL A 186 18.51 -7.26 -2.49
CA VAL A 186 19.28 -8.45 -2.05
C VAL A 186 20.19 -8.96 -3.16
N ILE A 187 19.73 -9.01 -4.41
CA ILE A 187 20.56 -9.40 -5.55
C ILE A 187 21.73 -8.41 -5.71
N ALA A 188 21.47 -7.11 -5.63
CA ALA A 188 22.53 -6.10 -5.72
C ALA A 188 23.58 -6.24 -4.60
N ASN A 189 23.13 -6.53 -3.35
CA ASN A 189 24.01 -6.81 -2.23
C ASN A 189 24.80 -8.12 -2.43
N ALA A 190 24.18 -9.17 -2.94
CA ALA A 190 24.84 -10.43 -3.24
C ALA A 190 25.94 -10.27 -4.33
N LEU A 191 25.69 -9.45 -5.35
CA LEU A 191 26.71 -9.11 -6.36
C LEU A 191 27.91 -8.41 -5.73
N PHE A 192 27.67 -7.49 -4.80
CA PHE A 192 28.75 -6.85 -4.04
C PHE A 192 29.54 -7.87 -3.21
N MET A 193 28.85 -8.71 -2.46
CA MET A 193 29.45 -9.64 -1.49
C MET A 193 30.20 -10.80 -2.15
N PHE A 194 29.62 -11.45 -3.17
CA PHE A 194 30.13 -12.72 -3.73
C PHE A 194 30.89 -12.53 -5.02
N ILE A 195 30.53 -11.57 -5.86
CA ILE A 195 31.23 -11.32 -7.14
C ILE A 195 32.33 -10.26 -6.96
N GLY A 196 32.27 -9.51 -5.83
CA GLY A 196 33.29 -8.52 -5.51
C GLY A 196 33.10 -7.23 -6.33
N ALA A 197 31.87 -6.80 -6.55
CA ALA A 197 31.58 -5.52 -7.18
C ALA A 197 32.33 -4.39 -6.45
N ALA A 198 32.76 -3.39 -7.22
CA ALA A 198 33.56 -2.28 -6.68
C ALA A 198 32.79 -1.44 -5.64
N ILE A 199 31.49 -1.33 -5.77
CA ILE A 199 30.61 -0.52 -4.92
C ILE A 199 29.36 -1.34 -4.60
N ASP A 200 28.85 -1.20 -3.38
CA ASP A 200 27.56 -1.77 -3.02
C ASP A 200 26.42 -0.88 -3.50
N PHE A 201 25.85 -1.22 -4.64
CA PHE A 201 24.69 -0.52 -5.21
C PHE A 201 23.40 -0.77 -4.44
N SER A 202 23.32 -1.80 -3.57
CA SER A 202 22.11 -2.10 -2.79
C SER A 202 21.73 -0.94 -1.87
N VAL A 203 22.71 -0.20 -1.38
CA VAL A 203 22.53 0.97 -0.50
C VAL A 203 21.66 2.05 -1.16
N PHE A 204 21.81 2.27 -2.47
CA PHE A 204 20.99 3.24 -3.20
C PHE A 204 19.56 2.72 -3.41
N GLY A 205 19.38 1.42 -3.44
CA GLY A 205 18.07 0.78 -3.48
C GLY A 205 17.22 1.03 -2.23
N TYR A 206 17.82 1.38 -1.09
CA TYR A 206 17.09 1.64 0.16
C TYR A 206 16.12 2.81 0.07
N ALA A 207 16.39 3.82 -0.78
CA ALA A 207 15.47 4.93 -1.01
C ALA A 207 14.16 4.44 -1.65
N ILE A 208 14.29 3.73 -2.77
CA ILE A 208 13.14 3.19 -3.52
C ILE A 208 12.43 2.13 -2.67
N GLY A 209 13.20 1.23 -2.05
CA GLY A 209 12.68 0.19 -1.18
C GLY A 209 11.90 0.75 0.01
N GLY A 210 12.45 1.75 0.70
CA GLY A 210 11.79 2.42 1.81
C GLY A 210 10.48 3.10 1.42
N LEU A 211 10.48 3.83 0.28
CA LEU A 211 9.28 4.50 -0.24
C LEU A 211 8.20 3.48 -0.65
N LEU A 212 8.56 2.40 -1.33
CA LEU A 212 7.61 1.36 -1.74
C LEU A 212 7.07 0.59 -0.53
N ILE A 213 7.92 0.25 0.44
CA ILE A 213 7.49 -0.38 1.68
C ILE A 213 6.50 0.54 2.42
N TYR A 214 6.82 1.83 2.57
CA TYR A 214 5.92 2.81 3.17
C TYR A 214 4.58 2.87 2.43
N TYR A 215 4.60 3.12 1.12
CA TYR A 215 3.39 3.29 0.32
C TYR A 215 2.49 2.05 0.33
N TYR A 216 3.04 0.89 -0.02
CA TYR A 216 2.25 -0.34 -0.11
C TYR A 216 1.80 -0.88 1.26
N SER A 217 2.48 -0.52 2.35
CA SER A 217 2.10 -0.97 3.69
C SER A 217 1.04 -0.10 4.35
N LEU A 218 1.08 1.21 4.15
CA LEU A 218 0.31 2.17 4.94
C LEU A 218 -0.69 2.98 4.11
N GLU A 219 -0.36 3.31 2.86
CA GLU A 219 -1.18 4.20 2.03
C GLU A 219 -2.00 3.44 0.98
N TYR A 220 -1.47 2.32 0.47
CA TYR A 220 -2.11 1.62 -0.64
C TYR A 220 -3.38 0.90 -0.21
N ILE A 221 -4.50 1.34 -0.77
CA ILE A 221 -5.80 0.65 -0.71
C ILE A 221 -6.09 0.16 -2.14
N PRO A 222 -6.36 -1.16 -2.33
CA PRO A 222 -6.73 -1.66 -3.65
C PRO A 222 -8.00 -0.96 -4.15
N THR A 223 -7.90 -0.25 -5.28
CA THR A 223 -9.03 0.46 -5.89
C THR A 223 -10.22 -0.46 -6.17
N VAL A 224 -9.92 -1.68 -6.61
CA VAL A 224 -10.96 -2.72 -6.85
C VAL A 224 -11.72 -3.03 -5.57
N LEU A 225 -11.06 -3.14 -4.41
CA LEU A 225 -11.73 -3.38 -3.13
C LEU A 225 -12.64 -2.21 -2.74
N LYS A 226 -12.12 -0.98 -2.88
CA LYS A 226 -12.90 0.24 -2.61
C LYS A 226 -14.15 0.28 -3.48
N TYR A 227 -14.00 0.02 -4.78
CA TYR A 227 -15.12 0.01 -5.72
C TYR A 227 -16.13 -1.10 -5.39
N GLN A 228 -15.67 -2.36 -5.22
CA GLN A 228 -16.55 -3.49 -4.88
C GLN A 228 -17.29 -3.27 -3.56
N THR A 229 -16.65 -2.73 -2.54
CA THR A 229 -17.29 -2.44 -1.25
C THR A 229 -18.37 -1.37 -1.41
N MET A 230 -18.10 -0.31 -2.17
CA MET A 230 -19.10 0.73 -2.45
C MET A 230 -20.29 0.17 -3.23
N THR A 231 -20.05 -0.68 -4.24
CA THR A 231 -21.11 -1.34 -5.00
C THR A 231 -21.95 -2.24 -4.11
N LEU A 232 -21.35 -3.08 -3.26
CA LEU A 232 -22.08 -3.94 -2.33
C LEU A 232 -22.95 -3.12 -1.35
N VAL A 233 -22.42 -2.03 -0.81
CA VAL A 233 -23.19 -1.14 0.07
C VAL A 233 -24.35 -0.51 -0.69
N ALA A 234 -24.13 -0.04 -1.91
CA ALA A 234 -25.19 0.53 -2.74
C ALA A 234 -26.26 -0.50 -3.12
N ASP A 235 -25.86 -1.74 -3.39
CA ASP A 235 -26.77 -2.86 -3.72
C ASP A 235 -27.65 -3.29 -2.53
N ASP A 236 -27.17 -3.12 -1.31
CA ASP A 236 -27.91 -3.41 -0.07
C ASP A 236 -28.84 -2.25 0.36
N MET A 237 -28.78 -1.09 -0.31
CA MET A 237 -29.69 0.03 0.00
C MET A 237 -31.15 -0.30 -0.34
N SER A 238 -32.04 0.18 0.50
CA SER A 238 -33.50 0.10 0.26
C SER A 238 -33.99 1.08 -0.81
N GLU A 239 -33.19 2.07 -1.15
CA GLU A 239 -33.47 3.08 -2.16
C GLU A 239 -32.80 2.69 -3.48
N GLY A 240 -33.47 2.97 -4.61
CA GLY A 240 -32.89 2.84 -5.94
C GLY A 240 -31.82 3.92 -6.16
N LEU A 241 -30.66 3.51 -6.67
CA LEU A 241 -29.55 4.39 -7.06
C LEU A 241 -29.21 4.19 -8.52
N ILE A 242 -29.25 5.26 -9.31
CA ILE A 242 -28.78 5.32 -10.70
C ILE A 242 -27.70 6.38 -10.79
N ILE A 243 -26.57 6.06 -11.41
CA ILE A 243 -25.46 7.00 -11.64
C ILE A 243 -25.25 7.15 -13.15
N LEU A 244 -25.21 8.40 -13.60
CA LEU A 244 -24.92 8.77 -14.99
C LEU A 244 -23.54 9.46 -15.07
N ASP A 245 -22.85 9.29 -16.19
CA ASP A 245 -21.63 10.01 -16.50
C ASP A 245 -21.86 11.44 -17.04
N GLU A 246 -20.82 12.10 -17.52
CA GLU A 246 -20.88 13.44 -18.10
C GLU A 246 -21.72 13.53 -19.38
N ASN A 247 -21.89 12.39 -20.08
CA ASN A 247 -22.70 12.28 -21.30
C ASN A 247 -24.15 11.88 -21.00
N ASN A 248 -24.51 11.71 -19.73
CA ASN A 248 -25.75 11.15 -19.23
C ASN A 248 -25.95 9.66 -19.57
N GLU A 249 -24.87 8.91 -19.82
CA GLU A 249 -24.92 7.46 -19.98
C GLU A 249 -24.92 6.79 -18.59
N CYS A 250 -25.75 5.74 -18.43
CA CYS A 250 -25.87 5.02 -17.16
C CYS A 250 -24.61 4.15 -16.92
N ILE A 251 -23.84 4.49 -15.89
CA ILE A 251 -22.63 3.75 -15.51
C ILE A 251 -22.85 2.79 -14.33
N TYR A 252 -23.92 3.00 -13.55
CA TYR A 252 -24.26 2.14 -12.43
C TYR A 252 -25.72 2.22 -12.05
N MET A 253 -26.30 1.09 -11.67
CA MET A 253 -27.65 0.95 -11.13
C MET A 253 -27.65 -0.15 -10.08
N ASN A 254 -28.13 0.16 -8.86
CA ASN A 254 -28.18 -0.82 -7.78
C ASN A 254 -29.36 -1.79 -7.93
N ASN A 255 -29.35 -2.88 -7.16
CA ASN A 255 -30.39 -3.91 -7.19
C ASN A 255 -31.80 -3.37 -6.91
N CYS A 256 -31.95 -2.32 -6.11
CA CYS A 256 -33.23 -1.72 -5.83
C CYS A 256 -33.78 -0.95 -7.06
N ALA A 257 -32.95 -0.14 -7.72
CA ALA A 257 -33.34 0.57 -8.93
C ALA A 257 -33.71 -0.42 -10.06
N GLN A 258 -32.96 -1.50 -10.23
CA GLN A 258 -33.26 -2.54 -11.20
C GLN A 258 -34.63 -3.18 -10.97
N ARG A 259 -34.99 -3.47 -9.71
CA ARG A 259 -36.32 -4.00 -9.36
C ARG A 259 -37.43 -2.99 -9.63
N ILE A 260 -37.17 -1.72 -9.38
CA ILE A 260 -38.16 -0.65 -9.64
C ILE A 260 -38.42 -0.49 -11.15
N LEU A 261 -37.35 -0.53 -11.95
CA LEU A 261 -37.42 -0.40 -13.41
C LEU A 261 -37.77 -1.71 -14.13
N GLY A 262 -37.72 -2.85 -13.44
CA GLY A 262 -37.99 -4.16 -14.01
C GLY A 262 -36.92 -4.67 -14.96
N VAL A 263 -35.67 -4.29 -14.76
CA VAL A 263 -34.51 -4.64 -15.59
C VAL A 263 -33.63 -5.66 -14.90
N ASP A 264 -32.87 -6.47 -15.67
CA ASP A 264 -31.97 -7.53 -15.17
C ASP A 264 -30.49 -7.09 -15.31
N ALA A 265 -29.76 -7.11 -14.21
CA ALA A 265 -28.36 -6.68 -14.11
C ALA A 265 -27.37 -7.36 -15.06
N SER A 266 -27.73 -8.49 -15.63
CA SER A 266 -26.84 -9.24 -16.53
C SER A 266 -26.65 -8.59 -17.92
N ARG A 267 -27.34 -7.50 -18.22
CA ARG A 267 -27.36 -6.84 -19.55
C ARG A 267 -27.15 -5.31 -19.44
N LEU A 268 -26.13 -4.88 -18.73
CA LEU A 268 -25.90 -3.46 -18.38
C LEU A 268 -25.94 -2.50 -19.58
N GLU A 269 -25.49 -2.87 -20.77
CA GLU A 269 -25.54 -2.00 -21.96
C GLU A 269 -26.96 -1.71 -22.44
N LEU A 270 -27.88 -2.69 -22.38
CA LEU A 270 -29.28 -2.51 -22.73
C LEU A 270 -30.08 -1.86 -21.57
N ASP A 271 -29.73 -2.21 -20.33
CA ASP A 271 -30.44 -1.79 -19.13
C ASP A 271 -30.10 -0.34 -18.75
N GLY A 272 -28.90 0.16 -19.10
CA GLY A 272 -28.54 1.57 -19.00
C GLY A 272 -29.44 2.45 -19.86
N THR A 273 -29.68 2.06 -21.11
CA THR A 273 -30.58 2.78 -22.04
C THR A 273 -32.01 2.85 -21.49
N ILE A 274 -32.52 1.77 -20.88
CA ILE A 274 -33.85 1.76 -20.26
C ILE A 274 -33.91 2.75 -19.07
N ALA A 275 -32.88 2.81 -18.25
CA ALA A 275 -32.83 3.78 -17.15
C ALA A 275 -32.81 5.24 -17.65
N GLU A 276 -32.06 5.50 -18.72
CA GLU A 276 -32.00 6.81 -19.36
C GLU A 276 -33.33 7.22 -19.96
N GLU A 277 -34.00 6.33 -20.71
CA GLU A 277 -35.31 6.53 -21.26
C GLU A 277 -36.37 6.79 -20.15
N TRP A 278 -36.30 6.01 -19.05
CA TRP A 278 -37.17 6.18 -17.91
C TRP A 278 -37.04 7.56 -17.26
N LEU A 279 -35.78 8.02 -17.08
CA LEU A 279 -35.49 9.36 -16.54
C LEU A 279 -35.98 10.49 -17.47
N ASP A 280 -35.85 10.29 -18.78
CA ASP A 280 -36.27 11.27 -19.78
C ASP A 280 -37.80 11.33 -19.92
N ILE A 281 -38.47 10.19 -19.97
CA ILE A 281 -39.97 10.11 -20.05
C ILE A 281 -40.61 10.85 -18.86
N HIS A 282 -40.01 10.72 -17.67
CA HIS A 282 -40.50 11.39 -16.47
C HIS A 282 -39.92 12.77 -16.24
N ASN A 283 -39.09 13.28 -17.17
CA ASN A 283 -38.43 14.59 -17.12
C ASN A 283 -37.62 14.82 -15.81
N LEU A 284 -37.00 13.78 -15.28
CA LEU A 284 -36.41 13.78 -13.95
C LEU A 284 -35.03 14.44 -13.90
N LYS A 285 -34.36 14.61 -15.05
CA LYS A 285 -33.03 15.25 -15.17
C LYS A 285 -33.03 16.76 -14.83
N ASN A 286 -34.19 17.40 -14.72
CA ASN A 286 -34.32 18.85 -14.54
C ASN A 286 -34.85 19.28 -13.16
N TYR A 287 -35.23 18.36 -12.27
CA TYR A 287 -35.89 18.67 -11.01
C TYR A 287 -35.17 18.10 -9.80
N LYS A 288 -35.07 18.90 -8.72
CA LYS A 288 -34.35 18.48 -7.49
C LYS A 288 -35.02 17.30 -6.78
N ASP A 289 -36.33 17.37 -6.59
CA ASP A 289 -37.15 16.34 -5.95
C ASP A 289 -38.50 16.28 -6.66
N THR A 290 -38.85 15.11 -7.16
CA THR A 290 -40.11 14.88 -7.89
C THR A 290 -40.75 13.60 -7.38
N VAL A 291 -42.07 13.66 -7.14
CA VAL A 291 -42.87 12.46 -6.86
C VAL A 291 -43.57 12.04 -8.14
N ILE A 292 -43.34 10.79 -8.54
CA ILE A 292 -43.94 10.20 -9.74
C ILE A 292 -44.80 9.00 -9.36
N ASN A 293 -45.90 8.82 -10.10
CA ASN A 293 -46.65 7.57 -10.08
C ASN A 293 -46.13 6.67 -11.21
N TYR A 294 -45.60 5.52 -10.88
CA TYR A 294 -45.04 4.60 -11.84
C TYR A 294 -45.62 3.20 -11.64
N LYS A 295 -46.17 2.63 -12.72
CA LYS A 295 -46.66 1.24 -12.76
C LYS A 295 -45.73 0.41 -13.61
N HIS A 296 -45.16 -0.60 -13.02
CA HIS A 296 -44.42 -1.60 -13.77
C HIS A 296 -45.41 -2.54 -14.48
N GLU A 297 -45.10 -2.96 -15.72
CA GLU A 297 -45.89 -3.93 -16.46
C GLU A 297 -46.08 -5.23 -15.65
N GLY A 298 -47.36 -5.58 -15.39
CA GLY A 298 -47.73 -6.74 -14.57
C GLY A 298 -48.05 -6.45 -13.10
N ASN A 299 -47.95 -5.20 -12.62
CA ASN A 299 -48.34 -4.83 -11.27
C ASN A 299 -49.61 -3.97 -11.30
N TYR A 300 -50.69 -4.45 -10.67
CA TYR A 300 -51.99 -3.76 -10.67
C TYR A 300 -52.09 -2.63 -9.64
N GLU A 301 -51.09 -2.46 -8.75
CA GLU A 301 -51.10 -1.42 -7.72
C GLU A 301 -50.34 -0.17 -8.16
N ASP A 302 -50.93 0.99 -7.87
CA ASP A 302 -50.27 2.29 -8.03
C ASP A 302 -49.13 2.39 -7.00
N ARG A 303 -47.91 2.62 -7.48
CA ARG A 303 -46.75 2.88 -6.65
C ARG A 303 -46.25 4.30 -6.91
N TYR A 304 -45.92 4.95 -5.83
CA TYR A 304 -45.40 6.32 -5.85
C TYR A 304 -43.93 6.30 -5.47
N TYR A 305 -43.09 6.91 -6.29
CA TYR A 305 -41.67 7.01 -6.06
C TYR A 305 -41.27 8.48 -5.93
N LYS A 306 -40.48 8.79 -4.89
CA LYS A 306 -39.80 10.06 -4.77
C LYS A 306 -38.47 9.95 -5.41
N VAL A 307 -38.18 10.76 -6.45
CA VAL A 307 -36.91 10.77 -7.16
C VAL A 307 -36.18 12.07 -6.88
N SER A 308 -34.95 11.94 -6.37
CA SER A 308 -34.07 13.08 -6.07
C SER A 308 -32.89 13.08 -7.02
N PHE A 309 -32.70 14.21 -7.72
CA PHE A 309 -31.54 14.43 -8.60
C PHE A 309 -30.42 15.15 -7.89
N ASN A 310 -29.19 14.65 -8.07
CA ASN A 310 -28.00 15.27 -7.51
C ASN A 310 -26.88 15.30 -8.56
N ARG A 311 -26.29 16.47 -8.74
CA ARG A 311 -25.17 16.69 -9.61
C ARG A 311 -23.87 16.31 -8.92
N ILE A 312 -22.91 15.74 -9.66
CA ILE A 312 -21.56 15.45 -9.21
C ILE A 312 -20.60 16.40 -9.93
N ASP A 313 -19.85 17.18 -9.17
CA ASP A 313 -18.82 18.09 -9.70
C ASP A 313 -17.46 17.71 -9.13
N ASP A 314 -16.39 18.05 -9.86
CA ASP A 314 -15.01 17.89 -9.38
C ASP A 314 -14.60 19.01 -8.38
N GLU A 315 -13.38 18.98 -7.88
CA GLU A 315 -12.83 19.98 -6.96
C GLU A 315 -12.82 21.42 -7.54
N LYS A 316 -12.95 21.57 -8.86
CA LYS A 316 -12.97 22.84 -9.59
C LYS A 316 -14.39 23.24 -10.05
N ASN A 317 -15.42 22.54 -9.58
CA ASN A 317 -16.83 22.71 -9.96
C ASN A 317 -17.13 22.40 -11.44
N TYR A 318 -16.33 21.55 -12.11
CA TYR A 318 -16.70 21.00 -13.41
C TYR A 318 -17.61 19.80 -13.23
N TYR A 319 -18.68 19.74 -14.03
CA TYR A 319 -19.61 18.63 -14.06
C TYR A 319 -18.92 17.36 -14.53
N ILE A 320 -19.06 16.29 -13.74
CA ILE A 320 -18.49 14.97 -14.05
C ILE A 320 -19.55 13.86 -14.10
N GLY A 321 -20.78 14.17 -13.72
CA GLY A 321 -21.89 13.22 -13.76
C GLY A 321 -23.03 13.59 -12.82
N SER A 322 -23.99 12.70 -12.70
CA SER A 322 -25.13 12.87 -11.81
C SER A 322 -25.56 11.55 -11.20
N TYR A 323 -26.32 11.61 -10.10
CA TYR A 323 -26.97 10.44 -9.55
C TYR A 323 -28.40 10.74 -9.11
N PHE A 324 -29.22 9.69 -9.16
CA PHE A 324 -30.63 9.72 -8.78
C PHE A 324 -30.87 8.75 -7.64
N PHE A 325 -31.53 9.21 -6.59
CA PHE A 325 -32.17 8.35 -5.60
C PHE A 325 -33.61 8.16 -5.90
N ILE A 326 -34.10 6.90 -5.84
CA ILE A 326 -35.50 6.54 -6.08
C ILE A 326 -36.01 5.86 -4.82
N GLN A 327 -36.84 6.55 -4.06
CA GLN A 327 -37.40 6.06 -2.80
C GLN A 327 -38.84 5.64 -3.02
N ASP A 328 -39.24 4.43 -2.57
CA ASP A 328 -40.65 4.03 -2.53
C ASP A 328 -41.40 4.89 -1.49
N PHE A 329 -42.24 5.75 -1.97
CA PHE A 329 -43.02 6.71 -1.19
C PHE A 329 -44.49 6.31 -1.08
N THR A 330 -44.86 5.11 -1.52
CA THR A 330 -46.26 4.65 -1.66
C THR A 330 -47.00 4.65 -0.34
N ALA A 331 -46.42 4.13 0.72
CA ALA A 331 -47.06 4.07 2.03
C ALA A 331 -47.31 5.48 2.62
N GLU A 332 -46.33 6.38 2.47
CA GLU A 332 -46.44 7.76 2.95
C GLU A 332 -47.43 8.54 2.14
N HIS A 333 -47.47 8.37 0.82
CA HIS A 333 -48.43 9.01 -0.05
C HIS A 333 -49.86 8.60 0.31
N ARG A 334 -50.12 7.31 0.49
CA ARG A 334 -51.43 6.80 0.90
C ARG A 334 -51.85 7.35 2.26
N ARG A 335 -50.94 7.49 3.21
CA ARG A 335 -51.22 8.10 4.51
C ARG A 335 -51.62 9.56 4.40
N ILE A 336 -50.89 10.32 3.58
CA ILE A 336 -51.22 11.76 3.32
C ILE A 336 -52.60 11.89 2.68
N ASP A 337 -52.92 11.03 1.71
CA ASP A 337 -54.23 11.04 1.06
C ASP A 337 -55.36 10.68 2.03
N GLU A 338 -55.15 9.69 2.90
CA GLU A 338 -56.13 9.35 3.95
C GLU A 338 -56.33 10.49 4.95
N GLU A 339 -55.27 11.15 5.39
CA GLU A 339 -55.33 12.29 6.30
C GLU A 339 -56.05 13.47 5.63
N HIS A 340 -55.76 13.75 4.36
CA HIS A 340 -56.42 14.78 3.59
C HIS A 340 -57.90 14.46 3.36
N TYR A 341 -58.24 13.21 3.05
CA TYR A 341 -59.62 12.76 2.93
C TYR A 341 -60.41 12.95 4.23
N LYS A 342 -59.79 12.53 5.38
CA LYS A 342 -60.40 12.73 6.72
C LYS A 342 -60.60 14.20 7.05
N ALA A 343 -59.64 15.05 6.72
CA ALA A 343 -59.71 16.49 6.98
C ALA A 343 -60.78 17.18 6.14
N THR A 344 -61.00 16.72 4.90
CA THR A 344 -62.00 17.35 3.97
C THR A 344 -63.43 16.81 4.15
N HIS A 345 -63.58 15.55 4.62
CA HIS A 345 -64.90 14.92 4.75
C HIS A 345 -65.42 14.83 6.18
N ASN A 346 -64.59 14.97 7.24
CA ASN A 346 -65.05 15.04 8.63
C ASN A 346 -65.47 16.44 9.06
N GLY A 347 -65.56 17.45 8.16
CA GLY A 347 -66.03 18.76 8.42
C GLY A 347 -67.54 18.90 8.26
N LEU A 348 -68.32 17.81 8.08
CA LEU A 348 -69.78 17.79 7.84
C LEU A 348 -70.58 17.00 8.87
N THR A 349 -70.02 16.70 10.07
CA THR A 349 -70.75 16.15 11.21
C THR A 349 -70.65 17.06 12.42
#